data_43c08f3805a9ad6e977dd1de1be34ef8
#
_entry.id   43c08f3805a9ad6e977dd1de1be34ef8
#
_cell.length_a   1.000
_cell.length_b   1.000
_cell.length_c   1.000
_cell.angle_alpha   90.00
_cell.angle_beta   90.00
_cell.angle_gamma   90.00
#
_symmetry.space_group_name_H-M   'P 1'
#
loop_
_entity.id
_entity.type
_entity.pdbx_description
1 polymer ?
#
loop_
_entity_poly.entity_id
_entity_poly.type
_entity_poly.pdbx_seq_one_letter_code
_entity_poly.pdbx_strand_id
1 'polypeptide(L)'
;MTNSNLKFGFGFSAVNDSVKASAVEVKPQMIVRSTDGAFTLTAPAAKALAIAPGDYVMFMNNIDQIEAAIAAKNPDIVKFAEDNGLSLDTKADVDSIVSSLTQWVIAKGIAKKKANGTPMMCSVRMTKADKAAWLKDNMAAFVADNRDELIAKYELSAKATDEEIASNVSVDDVASPMVEDFKGCKVATTSSATGVGVQVNFTYAALWNQLKADLEDKKSKNRIFDVDLDTTINTVVNNGFEDVDVVAYPINFAEDVEPMRRGENKD
;
A
#
# COMPACT_ATOMS: atom_id res chain seq x y z
N MET A 1 -40.87 -58.96 -0.44
CA MET A 1 -40.05 -58.19 -1.38
C MET A 1 -39.50 -57.01 -0.63
N THR A 2 -38.31 -57.15 -0.12
CA THR A 2 -37.62 -56.12 0.66
C THR A 2 -36.93 -55.19 -0.33
N ASN A 3 -37.40 -53.96 -0.36
CA ASN A 3 -36.80 -52.92 -1.20
C ASN A 3 -35.39 -52.60 -0.75
N SER A 4 -34.46 -53.03 -1.58
CA SER A 4 -33.02 -52.73 -1.45
C SER A 4 -32.64 -51.31 -1.88
N ASN A 5 -33.56 -50.36 -1.82
CA ASN A 5 -33.36 -49.02 -2.34
C ASN A 5 -32.70 -48.00 -1.40
N LEU A 6 -32.22 -48.49 -0.26
CA LEU A 6 -31.52 -47.61 0.71
C LEU A 6 -30.02 -47.48 0.46
N LYS A 7 -29.51 -48.04 -0.64
CA LYS A 7 -28.05 -48.00 -0.96
C LYS A 7 -27.62 -46.75 -1.76
N PHE A 8 -28.57 -45.93 -2.16
CA PHE A 8 -28.21 -44.75 -2.96
C PHE A 8 -27.60 -43.60 -2.16
N GLY A 9 -27.75 -43.57 -0.84
CA GLY A 9 -27.15 -42.52 -0.02
C GLY A 9 -25.65 -42.65 0.19
N PHE A 10 -25.08 -43.85 0.09
CA PHE A 10 -23.66 -44.07 0.34
C PHE A 10 -22.74 -43.74 -0.83
N GLY A 11 -23.28 -43.66 -2.04
CA GLY A 11 -22.50 -43.30 -3.22
C GLY A 11 -22.18 -41.81 -3.34
N PHE A 12 -23.00 -40.95 -2.72
CA PHE A 12 -22.84 -39.51 -2.83
C PHE A 12 -21.79 -38.93 -1.86
N SER A 13 -21.59 -39.53 -0.70
CA SER A 13 -20.54 -39.08 0.25
C SER A 13 -19.14 -39.39 -0.26
N ALA A 14 -18.93 -40.45 -1.02
CA ALA A 14 -17.63 -40.80 -1.59
C ALA A 14 -17.22 -39.93 -2.79
N VAL A 15 -18.20 -39.37 -3.52
CA VAL A 15 -17.91 -38.46 -4.64
C VAL A 15 -17.50 -37.07 -4.14
N ASN A 16 -18.04 -36.62 -3.02
CA ASN A 16 -17.70 -35.32 -2.46
C ASN A 16 -16.28 -35.28 -1.82
N ASP A 17 -15.77 -36.43 -1.37
CA ASP A 17 -14.41 -36.51 -0.85
C ASP A 17 -13.33 -36.60 -1.95
N SER A 18 -13.72 -36.95 -3.17
CA SER A 18 -12.80 -37.05 -4.31
C SER A 18 -12.72 -35.79 -5.15
N VAL A 19 -13.64 -34.83 -4.95
CA VAL A 19 -13.60 -33.49 -5.59
C VAL A 19 -13.03 -32.45 -4.62
N LYS A 20 -11.89 -32.75 -3.99
CA LYS A 20 -11.01 -31.65 -3.60
C LYS A 20 -10.46 -31.10 -4.90
N ALA A 21 -11.05 -30.02 -5.38
CA ALA A 21 -10.41 -29.20 -6.39
C ALA A 21 -8.94 -29.06 -5.95
N SER A 22 -8.01 -29.48 -6.80
CA SER A 22 -6.60 -29.26 -6.56
C SER A 22 -6.47 -27.79 -6.16
N ALA A 23 -6.06 -27.52 -4.94
CA ALA A 23 -5.92 -26.15 -4.51
C ALA A 23 -4.91 -25.52 -5.47
N VAL A 24 -5.39 -24.64 -6.35
CA VAL A 24 -4.50 -23.89 -7.24
C VAL A 24 -3.58 -23.14 -6.31
N GLU A 25 -2.29 -23.44 -6.38
CA GLU A 25 -1.30 -22.79 -5.57
C GLU A 25 -1.32 -21.29 -5.91
N VAL A 26 -1.81 -20.49 -5.00
CA VAL A 26 -1.88 -19.04 -5.18
C VAL A 26 -0.51 -18.49 -4.82
N LYS A 27 0.16 -17.89 -5.81
CA LYS A 27 1.47 -17.24 -5.63
C LYS A 27 1.35 -15.96 -4.78
N PRO A 28 2.42 -15.59 -4.08
CA PRO A 28 2.51 -14.28 -3.42
C PRO A 28 2.62 -13.17 -4.47
N GLN A 29 1.52 -12.44 -4.71
CA GLN A 29 1.41 -11.46 -5.79
C GLN A 29 0.73 -10.19 -5.35
N MET A 30 1.10 -9.08 -6.01
CA MET A 30 0.37 -7.84 -6.02
C MET A 30 -0.26 -7.64 -7.39
N ILE A 31 -1.55 -7.38 -7.41
CA ILE A 31 -2.32 -7.14 -8.64
C ILE A 31 -2.70 -5.66 -8.70
N VAL A 32 -2.14 -4.95 -9.67
CA VAL A 32 -2.53 -3.58 -10.04
C VAL A 32 -3.73 -3.71 -10.97
N ARG A 33 -4.90 -3.38 -10.48
CA ARG A 33 -6.16 -3.65 -11.21
C ARG A 33 -6.33 -2.69 -12.40
N SER A 34 -7.18 -3.07 -13.33
CA SER A 34 -7.63 -2.19 -14.43
C SER A 34 -8.46 -1.00 -13.92
N THR A 35 -9.06 -1.13 -12.75
CA THR A 35 -9.74 -0.02 -12.07
C THR A 35 -8.72 0.94 -11.49
N ASP A 36 -8.90 2.22 -11.79
CA ASP A 36 -8.02 3.32 -11.39
C ASP A 36 -7.71 3.33 -9.89
N GLY A 37 -6.43 3.36 -9.58
CA GLY A 37 -5.93 3.39 -8.20
C GLY A 37 -6.11 2.11 -7.39
N ALA A 38 -6.70 1.05 -7.92
CA ALA A 38 -7.03 -0.15 -7.16
C ALA A 38 -5.94 -1.22 -7.22
N PHE A 39 -5.66 -1.82 -6.07
CA PHE A 39 -4.68 -2.89 -5.85
C PHE A 39 -5.29 -4.04 -5.06
N THR A 40 -4.74 -5.23 -5.27
CA THR A 40 -5.05 -6.42 -4.48
C THR A 40 -3.76 -7.17 -4.15
N LEU A 41 -3.55 -7.51 -2.89
CA LEU A 41 -2.55 -8.50 -2.48
C LEU A 41 -3.22 -9.87 -2.36
N THR A 42 -2.59 -10.89 -2.93
CA THR A 42 -3.02 -12.27 -2.71
C THR A 42 -2.83 -12.68 -1.25
N ALA A 43 -3.57 -13.68 -0.80
CA ALA A 43 -3.49 -14.14 0.59
C ALA A 43 -2.08 -14.54 1.04
N PRO A 44 -1.26 -15.23 0.24
CA PRO A 44 0.13 -15.51 0.60
C PRO A 44 0.98 -14.24 0.77
N ALA A 45 0.85 -13.25 -0.13
CA ALA A 45 1.56 -11.98 -0.01
C ALA A 45 1.14 -11.21 1.24
N ALA A 46 -0.17 -11.08 1.48
CA ALA A 46 -0.69 -10.39 2.66
C ALA A 46 -0.22 -11.04 3.97
N LYS A 47 -0.19 -12.39 4.01
CA LYS A 47 0.28 -13.16 5.17
C LYS A 47 1.77 -12.94 5.41
N ALA A 48 2.60 -13.00 4.37
CA ALA A 48 4.05 -12.81 4.51
C ALA A 48 4.41 -11.40 4.98
N LEU A 49 3.68 -10.40 4.48
CA LEU A 49 3.82 -9.00 4.90
C LEU A 49 3.16 -8.71 6.26
N ALA A 50 2.50 -9.69 6.89
CA ALA A 50 1.72 -9.52 8.11
C ALA A 50 0.69 -8.38 8.02
N ILE A 51 0.03 -8.24 6.85
CA ILE A 51 -0.95 -7.21 6.55
C ILE A 51 -2.35 -7.79 6.69
N ALA A 52 -3.20 -7.10 7.44
CA ALA A 52 -4.62 -7.38 7.61
C ALA A 52 -5.47 -6.17 7.19
N PRO A 53 -6.79 -6.36 6.98
CA PRO A 53 -7.71 -5.26 6.77
C PRO A 53 -7.62 -4.23 7.90
N GLY A 54 -7.47 -2.95 7.52
CA GLY A 54 -7.26 -1.84 8.45
C GLY A 54 -5.79 -1.47 8.69
N ASP A 55 -4.85 -2.34 8.36
CA ASP A 55 -3.42 -2.04 8.37
C ASP A 55 -3.03 -1.12 7.20
N TYR A 56 -1.75 -0.85 7.07
CA TYR A 56 -1.18 -0.01 6.02
C TYR A 56 -0.15 -0.77 5.21
N VAL A 57 -0.06 -0.43 3.92
CA VAL A 57 0.94 -0.92 2.97
C VAL A 57 1.82 0.24 2.56
N MET A 58 3.12 0.05 2.56
CA MET A 58 4.10 1.04 2.16
C MET A 58 4.88 0.55 0.94
N PHE A 59 5.15 1.48 0.03
CA PHE A 59 5.99 1.24 -1.13
C PHE A 59 7.21 2.14 -1.08
N MET A 60 8.34 1.60 -1.46
CA MET A 60 9.59 2.34 -1.58
C MET A 60 10.25 1.98 -2.91
N ASN A 61 11.12 2.84 -3.38
CA ASN A 61 11.95 2.60 -4.53
C ASN A 61 13.34 3.20 -4.31
N ASN A 62 14.25 2.92 -5.21
CA ASN A 62 15.64 3.39 -5.18
C ASN A 62 15.92 4.52 -6.18
N ILE A 63 14.90 5.24 -6.65
CA ILE A 63 15.06 6.28 -7.67
C ILE A 63 16.06 7.35 -7.22
N ASP A 64 15.90 7.88 -6.01
CA ASP A 64 16.78 8.94 -5.48
C ASP A 64 18.25 8.48 -5.42
N GLN A 65 18.50 7.20 -5.07
CA GLN A 65 19.83 6.62 -5.05
C GLN A 65 20.42 6.49 -6.45
N ILE A 66 19.60 6.10 -7.44
CA ILE A 66 20.02 6.01 -8.84
C ILE A 66 20.35 7.40 -9.38
N GLU A 67 19.49 8.39 -9.15
CA GLU A 67 19.72 9.78 -9.56
C GLU A 67 21.00 10.37 -8.92
N ALA A 68 21.19 10.12 -7.63
CA ALA A 68 22.42 10.51 -6.94
C ALA A 68 23.67 9.81 -7.52
N ALA A 69 23.55 8.54 -7.86
CA ALA A 69 24.66 7.78 -8.49
C ALA A 69 24.97 8.28 -9.91
N ILE A 70 23.94 8.66 -10.68
CA ILE A 70 24.10 9.31 -11.99
C ILE A 70 24.85 10.64 -11.85
N ALA A 71 24.38 11.49 -10.93
CA ALA A 71 25.01 12.80 -10.65
C ALA A 71 26.48 12.68 -10.21
N ALA A 72 26.78 11.64 -9.42
CA ALA A 72 28.15 11.32 -8.99
C ALA A 72 28.99 10.60 -10.05
N LYS A 73 28.44 10.29 -11.22
CA LYS A 73 29.08 9.46 -12.28
C LYS A 73 29.65 8.17 -11.70
N ASN A 74 28.83 7.47 -10.93
CA ASN A 74 29.21 6.19 -10.31
C ASN A 74 29.68 5.22 -11.42
N PRO A 75 30.83 4.53 -11.24
CA PRO A 75 31.39 3.64 -12.27
C PRO A 75 30.42 2.55 -12.76
N ASP A 76 29.60 2.00 -11.88
CA ASP A 76 28.63 0.97 -12.26
C ASP A 76 27.51 1.53 -13.14
N ILE A 77 27.07 2.75 -12.87
CA ILE A 77 26.07 3.47 -13.69
C ILE A 77 26.68 3.84 -15.04
N VAL A 78 27.93 4.34 -15.07
CA VAL A 78 28.62 4.66 -16.32
C VAL A 78 28.74 3.41 -17.19
N LYS A 79 29.20 2.30 -16.60
CA LYS A 79 29.32 1.04 -17.32
C LYS A 79 27.96 0.53 -17.84
N PHE A 80 26.90 0.60 -17.01
CA PHE A 80 25.55 0.23 -17.42
C PHE A 80 25.09 1.06 -18.63
N ALA A 81 25.34 2.38 -18.61
CA ALA A 81 25.00 3.27 -19.71
C ALA A 81 25.76 2.91 -20.98
N GLU A 82 27.08 2.71 -20.90
CA GLU A 82 27.93 2.31 -22.00
C GLU A 82 27.49 0.96 -22.60
N ASP A 83 27.26 -0.05 -21.77
CA ASP A 83 26.83 -1.38 -22.18
C ASP A 83 25.46 -1.36 -22.91
N ASN A 84 24.63 -0.37 -22.63
CA ASN A 84 23.30 -0.20 -23.26
C ASN A 84 23.26 0.92 -24.33
N GLY A 85 24.39 1.55 -24.66
CA GLY A 85 24.45 2.61 -25.65
C GLY A 85 23.70 3.89 -25.24
N LEU A 86 23.59 4.15 -23.92
CA LEU A 86 22.91 5.31 -23.34
C LEU A 86 23.91 6.37 -22.90
N SER A 87 23.49 7.64 -22.87
CA SER A 87 24.30 8.77 -22.46
C SER A 87 23.81 9.35 -21.13
N LEU A 88 24.72 9.66 -20.22
CA LEU A 88 24.37 10.35 -18.96
C LEU A 88 24.12 11.85 -19.16
N ASP A 89 24.37 12.39 -20.34
CA ASP A 89 24.21 13.83 -20.65
C ASP A 89 22.85 14.15 -21.29
N THR A 90 22.10 13.13 -21.73
CA THR A 90 20.78 13.30 -22.37
C THR A 90 19.68 12.90 -21.41
N LYS A 91 18.70 13.78 -21.23
CA LYS A 91 17.57 13.51 -20.31
C LYS A 91 16.82 12.22 -20.66
N ALA A 92 16.56 11.96 -21.95
CA ALA A 92 15.85 10.76 -22.37
C ALA A 92 16.57 9.47 -22.00
N ASP A 93 17.91 9.46 -22.11
CA ASP A 93 18.73 8.31 -21.74
C ASP A 93 18.82 8.16 -20.23
N VAL A 94 18.92 9.27 -19.50
CA VAL A 94 18.85 9.28 -18.02
C VAL A 94 17.53 8.72 -17.54
N ASP A 95 16.40 9.17 -18.10
CA ASP A 95 15.07 8.65 -17.77
C ASP A 95 14.98 7.14 -18.07
N SER A 96 15.62 6.67 -19.13
CA SER A 96 15.69 5.25 -19.50
C SER A 96 16.54 4.45 -18.50
N ILE A 97 17.69 4.99 -18.07
CA ILE A 97 18.55 4.38 -17.06
C ILE A 97 17.80 4.26 -15.73
N VAL A 98 17.18 5.36 -15.28
CA VAL A 98 16.39 5.38 -14.05
C VAL A 98 15.28 4.32 -14.12
N SER A 99 14.51 4.31 -15.21
CA SER A 99 13.43 3.33 -15.39
C SER A 99 13.92 1.88 -15.37
N SER A 100 15.08 1.61 -15.99
CA SER A 100 15.63 0.25 -16.09
C SER A 100 16.21 -0.26 -14.78
N LEU A 101 16.74 0.64 -13.92
CA LEU A 101 17.37 0.30 -12.66
C LEU A 101 16.43 0.45 -11.46
N THR A 102 15.25 1.04 -11.65
CA THR A 102 14.28 1.23 -10.57
C THR A 102 13.78 -0.10 -10.06
N GLN A 103 14.02 -0.34 -8.78
CA GLN A 103 13.47 -1.46 -8.04
C GLN A 103 12.39 -0.96 -7.09
N TRP A 104 11.23 -1.59 -7.15
CA TRP A 104 10.15 -1.34 -6.21
C TRP A 104 10.13 -2.41 -5.13
N VAL A 105 9.84 -1.99 -3.91
CA VAL A 105 9.67 -2.88 -2.78
C VAL A 105 8.38 -2.56 -2.04
N ILE A 106 7.79 -3.58 -1.43
CA ILE A 106 6.57 -3.49 -0.63
C ILE A 106 6.85 -3.88 0.81
N ALA A 107 6.26 -3.18 1.75
CA ALA A 107 6.37 -3.46 3.18
C ALA A 107 5.06 -3.21 3.89
N LYS A 108 4.95 -3.69 5.14
CA LYS A 108 3.92 -3.22 6.06
C LYS A 108 4.19 -1.75 6.38
N GLY A 109 3.16 -0.93 6.26
CA GLY A 109 3.26 0.49 6.58
C GLY A 109 3.48 0.72 8.07
N ILE A 110 4.18 1.79 8.38
CA ILE A 110 4.42 2.23 9.76
C ILE A 110 3.47 3.36 10.13
N ALA A 111 2.99 3.35 11.37
CA ALA A 111 2.19 4.45 11.89
C ALA A 111 3.11 5.61 12.30
N LYS A 112 2.81 6.82 11.82
CA LYS A 112 3.40 8.04 12.40
C LYS A 112 2.95 8.19 13.84
N LYS A 113 3.85 8.63 14.70
CA LYS A 113 3.54 9.01 16.07
C LYS A 113 3.61 10.52 16.20
N LYS A 114 2.77 11.09 17.06
CA LYS A 114 2.94 12.47 17.52
C LYS A 114 4.05 12.55 18.56
N ALA A 115 4.53 13.78 18.84
CA ALA A 115 5.56 14.05 19.85
C ALA A 115 5.22 13.45 21.24
N ASN A 116 3.93 13.29 21.56
CA ASN A 116 3.46 12.65 22.79
C ASN A 116 3.37 11.12 22.71
N GLY A 117 3.86 10.50 21.65
CA GLY A 117 3.78 9.04 21.42
C GLY A 117 2.44 8.52 20.91
N THR A 118 1.43 9.38 20.75
CA THR A 118 0.12 8.97 20.22
C THR A 118 0.25 8.66 18.72
N PRO A 119 -0.17 7.47 18.25
CA PRO A 119 -0.17 7.17 16.83
C PRO A 119 -1.05 8.16 16.05
N MET A 120 -0.52 8.77 15.01
CA MET A 120 -1.36 9.51 14.07
C MET A 120 -2.15 8.50 13.23
N MET A 121 -3.47 8.70 13.14
CA MET A 121 -4.27 7.90 12.22
C MET A 121 -3.87 8.24 10.79
N CYS A 122 -3.30 7.26 10.16
CA CYS A 122 -2.85 7.33 8.78
C CYS A 122 -4.03 7.10 7.82
N SER A 123 -4.87 8.07 7.59
CA SER A 123 -5.88 7.97 6.55
C SER A 123 -5.62 9.04 5.50
N VAL A 124 -5.58 8.64 4.25
CA VAL A 124 -5.43 9.53 3.08
C VAL A 124 -6.55 10.58 3.01
N ARG A 125 -7.70 10.30 3.65
CA ARG A 125 -8.79 11.24 3.91
C ARG A 125 -9.47 10.85 5.21
N MET A 126 -9.24 11.61 6.24
CA MET A 126 -10.14 11.58 7.40
C MET A 126 -11.47 12.20 6.98
N THR A 127 -12.56 11.46 7.14
CA THR A 127 -13.89 12.04 7.02
C THR A 127 -14.12 13.05 8.16
N LYS A 128 -15.13 13.91 8.04
CA LYS A 128 -15.49 14.80 9.18
C LYS A 128 -15.80 14.01 10.46
N ALA A 129 -16.39 12.83 10.33
CA ALA A 129 -16.68 11.94 11.46
C ALA A 129 -15.40 11.39 12.09
N ASP A 130 -14.42 10.96 11.27
CA ASP A 130 -13.13 10.48 11.76
C ASP A 130 -12.35 11.58 12.49
N LYS A 131 -12.36 12.81 11.93
CA LYS A 131 -11.72 13.98 12.55
C LYS A 131 -12.38 14.33 13.90
N ALA A 132 -13.71 14.28 13.97
CA ALA A 132 -14.45 14.55 15.20
C ALA A 132 -14.13 13.49 16.27
N ALA A 133 -14.13 12.22 15.91
CA ALA A 133 -13.78 11.13 16.84
C ALA A 133 -12.34 11.30 17.33
N TRP A 134 -11.40 11.52 16.40
CA TRP A 134 -10.01 11.73 16.75
C TRP A 134 -9.80 12.95 17.65
N LEU A 135 -10.45 14.08 17.34
CA LEU A 135 -10.32 15.31 18.12
C LEU A 135 -10.87 15.14 19.54
N LYS A 136 -11.97 14.42 19.69
CA LYS A 136 -12.55 14.10 21.01
C LYS A 136 -11.55 13.40 21.93
N ASP A 137 -10.79 12.46 21.37
CA ASP A 137 -9.83 11.66 22.14
C ASP A 137 -8.47 12.33 22.30
N ASN A 138 -8.16 13.35 21.47
CA ASN A 138 -6.85 13.99 21.40
C ASN A 138 -6.86 15.52 21.59
N MET A 139 -7.97 16.10 22.05
CA MET A 139 -8.14 17.56 22.14
C MET A 139 -7.00 18.26 22.89
N ALA A 140 -6.65 17.77 24.07
CA ALA A 140 -5.61 18.40 24.89
C ALA A 140 -4.23 18.39 24.20
N ALA A 141 -3.86 17.27 23.56
CA ALA A 141 -2.62 17.16 22.81
C ALA A 141 -2.63 18.07 21.57
N PHE A 142 -3.77 18.11 20.86
CA PHE A 142 -3.93 18.95 19.68
C PHE A 142 -3.80 20.43 20.00
N VAL A 143 -4.40 20.88 21.10
CA VAL A 143 -4.27 22.29 21.57
C VAL A 143 -2.83 22.60 21.95
N ALA A 144 -2.17 21.71 22.70
CA ALA A 144 -0.78 21.92 23.12
C ALA A 144 0.17 22.00 21.92
N ASP A 145 -0.01 21.13 20.92
CA ASP A 145 0.84 21.05 19.73
C ASP A 145 0.63 22.23 18.75
N ASN A 146 -0.57 22.85 18.75
CA ASN A 146 -0.92 23.90 17.78
C ASN A 146 -1.31 25.22 18.46
N ARG A 147 -0.89 25.42 19.69
CA ARG A 147 -1.31 26.54 20.55
C ARG A 147 -1.20 27.90 19.88
N ASP A 148 -0.03 28.22 19.36
CA ASP A 148 0.24 29.57 18.80
C ASP A 148 -0.57 29.82 17.52
N GLU A 149 -0.73 28.78 16.68
CA GLU A 149 -1.52 28.85 15.46
C GLU A 149 -3.01 29.01 15.76
N LEU A 150 -3.53 28.32 16.78
CA LEU A 150 -4.92 28.41 17.21
C LEU A 150 -5.23 29.76 17.85
N ILE A 151 -4.34 30.29 18.69
CA ILE A 151 -4.45 31.64 19.25
C ILE A 151 -4.52 32.68 18.12
N ALA A 152 -3.62 32.59 17.15
CA ALA A 152 -3.60 33.52 16.03
C ALA A 152 -4.85 33.38 15.15
N LYS A 153 -5.28 32.14 14.86
CA LYS A 153 -6.46 31.87 14.03
C LYS A 153 -7.76 32.38 14.62
N TYR A 154 -7.94 32.22 15.93
CA TYR A 154 -9.17 32.61 16.63
C TYR A 154 -9.04 33.95 17.34
N GLU A 155 -7.95 34.69 17.08
CA GLU A 155 -7.70 36.01 17.64
C GLU A 155 -7.81 36.04 19.18
N LEU A 156 -7.33 34.96 19.83
CA LEU A 156 -7.39 34.81 21.27
C LEU A 156 -6.26 35.57 21.94
N SER A 157 -6.43 35.82 23.25
CA SER A 157 -5.33 36.38 24.05
C SER A 157 -4.14 35.42 24.09
N ALA A 158 -2.91 35.93 24.03
CA ALA A 158 -1.70 35.13 24.24
C ALA A 158 -1.67 34.40 25.61
N LYS A 159 -2.53 34.83 26.55
CA LYS A 159 -2.72 34.21 27.87
C LYS A 159 -3.94 33.30 27.95
N ALA A 160 -4.60 33.00 26.82
CA ALA A 160 -5.76 32.13 26.81
C ALA A 160 -5.40 30.76 27.40
N THR A 161 -6.30 30.18 28.17
CA THR A 161 -6.12 28.85 28.72
C THR A 161 -6.35 27.78 27.66
N ASP A 162 -5.86 26.56 27.89
CA ASP A 162 -6.06 25.45 26.95
C ASP A 162 -7.53 25.11 26.78
N GLU A 163 -8.35 25.29 27.83
CA GLU A 163 -9.80 25.11 27.77
C GLU A 163 -10.47 26.19 26.89
N GLU A 164 -10.01 27.45 26.97
CA GLU A 164 -10.51 28.54 26.14
C GLU A 164 -10.17 28.27 24.67
N ILE A 165 -8.94 27.81 24.38
CA ILE A 165 -8.53 27.44 23.02
C ILE A 165 -9.35 26.25 22.54
N ALA A 166 -9.46 25.19 23.33
CA ALA A 166 -10.20 23.97 22.99
C ALA A 166 -11.66 24.24 22.64
N SER A 167 -12.31 25.23 23.31
CA SER A 167 -13.70 25.61 23.05
C SER A 167 -13.93 26.19 21.67
N ASN A 168 -12.88 26.72 21.03
CA ASN A 168 -12.92 27.30 19.68
C ASN A 168 -12.49 26.30 18.59
N VAL A 169 -11.85 25.19 18.97
CA VAL A 169 -11.34 24.20 18.00
C VAL A 169 -12.49 23.46 17.33
N SER A 170 -12.42 23.39 16.01
CA SER A 170 -13.37 22.68 15.16
C SER A 170 -12.72 21.49 14.42
N VAL A 171 -13.53 20.64 13.83
CA VAL A 171 -13.06 19.54 12.99
C VAL A 171 -12.31 20.04 11.73
N ASP A 172 -12.55 21.26 11.33
CA ASP A 172 -11.89 21.85 10.15
C ASP A 172 -10.45 22.31 10.48
N ASP A 173 -10.09 22.41 11.76
CA ASP A 173 -8.72 22.69 12.23
C ASP A 173 -7.82 21.45 12.13
N VAL A 174 -8.43 20.27 12.17
CA VAL A 174 -7.68 19.04 12.02
C VAL A 174 -7.26 18.89 10.57
N ALA A 175 -5.99 19.17 10.28
CA ALA A 175 -5.44 18.90 8.97
C ALA A 175 -5.59 17.41 8.62
N SER A 176 -6.03 17.12 7.42
CA SER A 176 -5.85 15.76 6.89
C SER A 176 -4.34 15.58 6.71
N PRO A 177 -3.75 14.48 7.24
CA PRO A 177 -2.34 14.23 7.02
C PRO A 177 -2.09 14.27 5.51
N MET A 178 -1.14 15.10 5.09
CA MET A 178 -0.75 15.19 3.69
C MET A 178 -0.13 13.87 3.28
N VAL A 179 -0.40 13.43 2.06
CA VAL A 179 0.11 12.16 1.51
C VAL A 179 1.63 12.09 1.58
N GLU A 180 2.30 13.24 1.49
CA GLU A 180 3.75 13.39 1.55
C GLU A 180 4.36 13.04 2.91
N ASP A 181 3.59 13.22 3.99
CA ASP A 181 4.02 12.85 5.36
C ASP A 181 3.77 11.39 5.68
N PHE A 182 3.26 10.62 4.72
CA PHE A 182 2.68 9.35 4.98
C PHE A 182 3.47 8.20 4.34
N LYS A 183 3.87 7.23 5.14
CA LYS A 183 4.64 6.07 4.68
C LYS A 183 3.75 4.83 4.50
N GLY A 184 2.64 4.98 3.76
CA GLY A 184 1.80 3.84 3.42
C GLY A 184 0.36 4.18 3.02
N CYS A 185 -0.32 3.21 2.45
CA CYS A 185 -1.72 3.26 2.05
C CYS A 185 -2.56 2.39 2.98
N LYS A 186 -3.72 2.87 3.41
CA LYS A 186 -4.62 2.08 4.25
C LYS A 186 -5.24 0.95 3.43
N VAL A 187 -5.13 -0.25 3.96
CA VAL A 187 -5.82 -1.43 3.45
C VAL A 187 -7.31 -1.32 3.80
N ALA A 188 -8.19 -1.72 2.88
CA ALA A 188 -9.62 -1.74 3.14
C ALA A 188 -9.95 -2.57 4.38
N THR A 189 -10.94 -2.12 5.15
CA THR A 189 -11.41 -2.83 6.35
C THR A 189 -12.12 -4.14 6.03
N THR A 190 -12.55 -4.31 4.77
CA THR A 190 -13.13 -5.54 4.24
C THR A 190 -12.17 -6.16 3.23
N SER A 191 -12.11 -7.48 3.19
CA SER A 191 -11.28 -8.26 2.27
C SER A 191 -12.08 -9.37 1.64
N SER A 192 -11.65 -9.84 0.47
CA SER A 192 -12.21 -11.02 -0.17
C SER A 192 -11.55 -12.26 0.40
N ALA A 193 -12.34 -13.24 0.81
CA ALA A 193 -11.84 -14.57 1.14
C ALA A 193 -11.78 -15.41 -0.13
N THR A 194 -10.64 -16.04 -0.37
CA THR A 194 -10.50 -17.12 -1.36
C THR A 194 -10.27 -18.42 -0.60
N GLY A 195 -10.38 -19.55 -1.25
CA GLY A 195 -10.15 -20.85 -0.60
C GLY A 195 -8.75 -21.01 0.05
N VAL A 196 -7.85 -20.08 -0.15
CA VAL A 196 -6.45 -20.10 0.32
C VAL A 196 -6.18 -19.03 1.38
N GLY A 197 -7.18 -18.26 1.80
CA GLY A 197 -7.06 -17.22 2.81
C GLY A 197 -7.67 -15.89 2.39
N VAL A 198 -7.25 -14.82 3.03
CA VAL A 198 -7.83 -13.49 2.87
C VAL A 198 -6.96 -12.65 1.94
N GLN A 199 -7.54 -12.19 0.85
CA GLN A 199 -6.96 -11.15 0.01
C GLN A 199 -7.23 -9.77 0.60
N VAL A 200 -6.28 -8.88 0.51
CA VAL A 200 -6.44 -7.49 0.98
C VAL A 200 -6.41 -6.53 -0.20
N ASN A 201 -7.25 -5.51 -0.13
CA ASN A 201 -7.39 -4.49 -1.17
C ASN A 201 -7.06 -3.11 -0.61
N PHE A 202 -6.46 -2.27 -1.45
CA PHE A 202 -6.19 -0.87 -1.13
C PHE A 202 -6.24 -0.01 -2.39
N THR A 203 -6.18 1.32 -2.24
CA THR A 203 -6.16 2.27 -3.36
C THR A 203 -4.99 3.23 -3.22
N TYR A 204 -4.26 3.46 -4.33
CA TYR A 204 -3.16 4.42 -4.40
C TYR A 204 -2.96 4.91 -5.83
N ALA A 205 -3.66 5.98 -6.21
CA ALA A 205 -3.72 6.46 -7.59
C ALA A 205 -2.35 6.88 -8.15
N ALA A 206 -1.50 7.52 -7.35
CA ALA A 206 -0.18 7.97 -7.81
C ALA A 206 0.70 6.78 -8.21
N LEU A 207 0.82 5.77 -7.33
CA LEU A 207 1.58 4.55 -7.61
C LEU A 207 0.98 3.77 -8.78
N TRP A 208 -0.36 3.67 -8.84
CA TRP A 208 -1.05 3.00 -9.95
C TRP A 208 -0.67 3.61 -11.30
N ASN A 209 -0.60 4.95 -11.37
CA ASN A 209 -0.19 5.66 -12.58
C ASN A 209 1.26 5.40 -12.95
N GLN A 210 2.15 5.29 -11.96
CA GLN A 210 3.56 5.00 -12.18
C GLN A 210 3.77 3.57 -12.67
N LEU A 211 3.19 2.59 -11.99
CA LEU A 211 3.36 1.17 -12.33
C LEU A 211 2.73 0.77 -13.67
N LYS A 212 1.88 1.60 -14.24
CA LYS A 212 1.25 1.41 -15.55
C LYS A 212 1.62 2.50 -16.56
N ALA A 213 2.70 3.24 -16.34
CA ALA A 213 3.07 4.39 -17.16
C ALA A 213 3.34 4.03 -18.62
N ASP A 214 3.85 2.83 -18.86
CA ASP A 214 4.18 2.26 -20.18
C ASP A 214 2.99 1.69 -20.96
N LEU A 215 1.81 1.56 -20.32
CA LEU A 215 0.61 1.10 -21.00
C LEU A 215 -0.10 2.27 -21.71
N GLU A 216 -0.41 2.10 -22.99
CA GLU A 216 -1.17 3.06 -23.78
C GLU A 216 -2.57 3.29 -23.17
N ASP A 217 -3.28 2.19 -22.85
CA ASP A 217 -4.51 2.23 -22.07
C ASP A 217 -4.30 1.51 -20.72
N LYS A 218 -4.08 2.30 -19.67
CA LYS A 218 -3.82 1.82 -18.32
C LYS A 218 -4.96 1.01 -17.73
N LYS A 219 -6.19 1.16 -18.25
CA LYS A 219 -7.40 0.48 -17.78
C LYS A 219 -7.73 -0.79 -18.54
N SER A 220 -7.02 -1.07 -19.63
CA SER A 220 -7.27 -2.26 -20.45
C SER A 220 -6.89 -3.55 -19.74
N LYS A 221 -5.84 -3.55 -18.93
CA LYS A 221 -5.27 -4.75 -18.30
C LYS A 221 -5.05 -4.61 -16.81
N ASN A 222 -5.12 -5.72 -16.10
CA ASN A 222 -4.52 -5.85 -14.77
C ASN A 222 -3.03 -6.14 -14.96
N ARG A 223 -2.18 -5.53 -14.11
CA ARG A 223 -0.74 -5.82 -14.09
C ARG A 223 -0.39 -6.60 -12.85
N ILE A 224 0.31 -7.71 -13.02
CA ILE A 224 0.68 -8.61 -11.94
C ILE A 224 2.16 -8.44 -11.64
N PHE A 225 2.47 -8.32 -10.35
CA PHE A 225 3.82 -8.35 -9.81
C PHE A 225 3.95 -9.52 -8.84
N ASP A 226 4.97 -10.32 -9.01
CA ASP A 226 5.35 -11.31 -8.01
C ASP A 226 6.02 -10.59 -6.83
N VAL A 227 5.66 -10.96 -5.61
CA VAL A 227 6.31 -10.52 -4.39
C VAL A 227 7.40 -11.53 -4.07
N ASP A 228 8.66 -11.12 -4.19
CA ASP A 228 9.80 -11.99 -3.89
C ASP A 228 9.98 -12.13 -2.38
N LEU A 229 9.49 -13.24 -1.84
CA LEU A 229 9.58 -13.54 -0.41
C LEU A 229 10.92 -14.15 0.00
N ASP A 230 11.74 -14.58 -0.95
CA ASP A 230 13.07 -15.16 -0.69
C ASP A 230 14.11 -14.06 -0.46
N THR A 231 13.85 -12.86 -0.98
CA THR A 231 14.71 -11.70 -0.81
C THR A 231 14.08 -10.71 0.15
N THR A 232 14.79 -10.39 1.24
CA THR A 232 14.36 -9.36 2.20
C THR A 232 15.28 -8.16 2.15
N ILE A 233 14.70 -6.96 2.17
CA ILE A 233 15.43 -5.71 2.26
C ILE A 233 15.11 -5.08 3.61
N ASN A 234 16.12 -5.04 4.48
CA ASN A 234 16.01 -4.35 5.75
C ASN A 234 16.35 -2.87 5.52
N THR A 235 15.45 -2.00 5.89
CA THR A 235 15.63 -0.56 5.76
C THR A 235 15.11 0.16 6.99
N VAL A 236 15.58 1.37 7.19
CA VAL A 236 15.16 2.22 8.28
C VAL A 236 14.29 3.34 7.72
N VAL A 237 13.13 3.53 8.29
CA VAL A 237 12.18 4.57 7.87
C VAL A 237 11.85 5.45 9.07
N ASN A 238 12.07 6.75 8.93
CA ASN A 238 11.69 7.71 9.96
C ASN A 238 10.16 7.91 9.97
N ASN A 239 9.53 7.71 11.14
CA ASN A 239 8.08 7.87 11.34
C ASN A 239 7.67 9.29 11.76
N GLY A 240 8.64 10.21 11.72
CA GLY A 240 8.47 11.60 12.17
C GLY A 240 9.08 11.88 13.54
N PHE A 241 9.44 10.86 14.33
CA PHE A 241 10.01 11.00 15.67
C PHE A 241 11.17 10.04 15.96
N GLU A 242 11.11 8.86 15.39
CA GLU A 242 12.10 7.82 15.58
C GLU A 242 12.31 7.06 14.27
N ASP A 243 13.46 6.46 14.15
CA ASP A 243 13.79 5.55 13.09
C ASP A 243 13.21 4.16 13.41
N VAL A 244 12.51 3.58 12.47
CA VAL A 244 11.85 2.27 12.60
C VAL A 244 12.43 1.31 11.59
N ASP A 245 12.87 0.15 12.06
CA ASP A 245 13.30 -0.94 11.19
C ASP A 245 12.10 -1.51 10.42
N VAL A 246 12.25 -1.61 9.12
CA VAL A 246 11.21 -2.12 8.21
C VAL A 246 11.78 -3.22 7.35
N VAL A 247 11.06 -4.34 7.29
CA VAL A 247 11.36 -5.44 6.36
C VAL A 247 10.49 -5.25 5.12
N ALA A 248 11.14 -5.12 3.98
CA ALA A 248 10.51 -4.96 2.68
C ALA A 248 10.85 -6.11 1.75
N TYR A 249 9.99 -6.34 0.76
CA TYR A 249 10.13 -7.39 -0.23
C TYR A 249 10.11 -6.79 -1.63
N PRO A 250 11.01 -7.19 -2.54
CA PRO A 250 10.96 -6.77 -3.94
C PRO A 250 9.65 -7.17 -4.59
N ILE A 251 9.15 -6.31 -5.47
CA ILE A 251 8.05 -6.64 -6.38
C ILE A 251 8.57 -6.61 -7.82
N ASN A 252 8.42 -7.72 -8.51
CA ASN A 252 8.94 -7.93 -9.86
C ASN A 252 7.76 -8.06 -10.82
N PHE A 253 7.82 -7.35 -11.95
CA PHE A 253 6.80 -7.49 -13.00
C PHE A 253 6.74 -8.94 -13.48
N ALA A 254 5.54 -9.50 -13.52
CA ALA A 254 5.28 -10.86 -13.99
C ALA A 254 4.57 -10.84 -15.35
N GLU A 255 3.38 -10.25 -15.41
CA GLU A 255 2.57 -10.24 -16.63
C GLU A 255 1.46 -9.19 -16.60
N ASP A 256 0.93 -8.87 -17.79
CA ASP A 256 -0.30 -8.10 -17.98
C ASP A 256 -1.43 -9.04 -18.42
N VAL A 257 -2.56 -9.04 -17.70
CA VAL A 257 -3.70 -9.92 -17.95
C VAL A 257 -4.99 -9.14 -18.18
N GLU A 258 -5.84 -9.65 -19.08
CA GLU A 258 -7.16 -9.08 -19.27
C GLU A 258 -7.99 -9.16 -17.98
N PRO A 259 -8.73 -8.11 -17.61
CA PRO A 259 -9.62 -8.19 -16.48
C PRO A 259 -10.73 -9.21 -16.74
N MET A 260 -10.95 -10.14 -15.82
CA MET A 260 -12.06 -11.08 -15.94
C MET A 260 -13.39 -10.33 -16.06
N ARG A 261 -14.10 -10.51 -17.15
CA ARG A 261 -15.47 -10.01 -17.30
C ARG A 261 -16.39 -10.81 -16.41
N ARG A 262 -17.28 -10.13 -15.71
CA ARG A 262 -18.29 -10.77 -14.85
C ARG A 262 -19.17 -11.68 -15.75
N GLY A 263 -19.07 -13.00 -15.59
CA GLY A 263 -19.87 -13.98 -16.33
C GLY A 263 -19.10 -14.86 -17.34
N GLU A 264 -17.81 -14.62 -17.56
CA GLU A 264 -16.99 -15.56 -18.32
C GLU A 264 -16.44 -16.63 -17.37
N ASN A 265 -17.14 -17.76 -17.29
CA ASN A 265 -16.54 -19.00 -16.79
C ASN A 265 -15.49 -19.41 -17.83
N LYS A 266 -14.24 -19.52 -17.44
CA LYS A 266 -13.25 -20.26 -18.24
C LYS A 266 -13.66 -21.73 -18.16
N ASP A 267 -14.10 -22.29 -19.30
CA ASP A 267 -14.24 -23.71 -19.51
C ASP A 267 -12.89 -24.44 -19.31
#